data_06955703facdea4484c49770ba7e2d08
#
_entry.id   06955703facdea4484c49770ba7e2d08
#
_cell.length_a   1.000
_cell.length_b   1.000
_cell.length_c   1.000
_cell.angle_alpha   90.00
_cell.angle_beta   90.00
_cell.angle_gamma   90.00
#
_symmetry.space_group_name_H-M   'P 1'
#
loop_
_entity.id
_entity.type
_entity.pdbx_description
1 polymer ?
#
loop_
_entity_poly.entity_id
_entity_poly.type
_entity_poly.pdbx_seq_one_letter_code
_entity_poly.pdbx_strand_id
1 'polypeptide(L)'
;MTKLYEYLISNYKPNEPIFVSDLQLSISDANLQQMFNLLCDSGKIKRFDIGIYYLPKESRLTGGVPLGADTVARYKYVSRNGRIDGYYSGYTFANQLGVITQVPYTLEIVSNNASAKVQEVNLQGRKVILRKAKIPVTKENYKILQFLDFLKDA
;
A
#
# COMPACT_ATOMS: atom_id res chain seq x y z
N MET A 1 1.71 -8.60 -24.43
CA MET A 1 1.23 -7.33 -23.85
C MET A 1 -0.26 -7.34 -23.63
N THR A 2 -1.07 -7.66 -24.61
CA THR A 2 -2.53 -7.76 -24.48
C THR A 2 -2.96 -8.73 -23.39
N LYS A 3 -2.29 -9.88 -23.29
CA LYS A 3 -2.58 -10.89 -22.25
C LYS A 3 -2.28 -10.38 -20.86
N LEU A 4 -1.20 -9.62 -20.68
CA LEU A 4 -0.88 -9.02 -19.39
C LEU A 4 -1.97 -8.03 -18.97
N TYR A 5 -2.39 -7.17 -19.88
CA TYR A 5 -3.44 -6.20 -19.60
C TYR A 5 -4.77 -6.89 -19.24
N GLU A 6 -5.16 -7.91 -19.98
CA GLU A 6 -6.35 -8.71 -19.69
C GLU A 6 -6.26 -9.36 -18.31
N TYR A 7 -5.09 -9.90 -17.95
CA TYR A 7 -4.85 -10.45 -16.62
C TYR A 7 -5.06 -9.39 -15.54
N LEU A 8 -4.51 -8.20 -15.73
CA LEU A 8 -4.61 -7.13 -14.75
C LEU A 8 -6.06 -6.66 -14.56
N ILE A 9 -6.80 -6.44 -15.64
CA ILE A 9 -8.20 -6.00 -15.52
C ILE A 9 -9.12 -7.08 -14.96
N SER A 10 -8.74 -8.36 -15.09
CA SER A 10 -9.50 -9.47 -14.52
C SER A 10 -9.24 -9.66 -13.03
N ASN A 11 -8.07 -9.26 -12.53
CA ASN A 11 -7.65 -9.54 -11.15
C ASN A 11 -7.59 -8.30 -10.25
N TYR A 12 -7.59 -7.10 -10.81
CA TYR A 12 -7.46 -5.86 -10.05
C TYR A 12 -8.59 -4.89 -10.40
N LYS A 13 -9.01 -4.13 -9.40
CA LYS A 13 -10.01 -3.07 -9.56
C LYS A 13 -9.31 -1.75 -9.91
N PRO A 14 -10.02 -0.78 -10.52
CA PRO A 14 -9.47 0.56 -10.70
C PRO A 14 -9.00 1.16 -9.37
N ASN A 15 -7.86 1.81 -9.39
CA ASN A 15 -7.22 2.42 -8.22
C ASN A 15 -6.87 1.43 -7.10
N GLU A 16 -6.69 0.16 -7.44
CA GLU A 16 -6.12 -0.84 -6.53
C GLU A 16 -4.62 -0.95 -6.83
N PRO A 17 -3.73 -0.86 -5.82
CA PRO A 17 -2.29 -1.00 -6.07
C PRO A 17 -1.94 -2.37 -6.63
N ILE A 18 -1.14 -2.39 -7.69
CA ILE A 18 -0.61 -3.61 -8.30
C ILE A 18 0.89 -3.67 -7.99
N PHE A 19 1.28 -4.62 -7.15
CA PHE A 19 2.69 -4.83 -6.82
C PHE A 19 3.26 -5.87 -7.79
N VAL A 20 4.27 -5.47 -8.56
CA VAL A 20 4.87 -6.37 -9.56
C VAL A 20 5.39 -7.65 -8.91
N SER A 21 5.88 -7.55 -7.67
CA SER A 21 6.37 -8.71 -6.92
C SER A 21 5.30 -9.76 -6.60
N ASP A 22 4.02 -9.39 -6.64
CA ASP A 22 2.91 -10.32 -6.40
C ASP A 22 2.52 -11.11 -7.65
N LEU A 23 3.01 -10.71 -8.82
CA LEU A 23 2.64 -11.34 -10.08
C LEU A 23 3.46 -12.60 -10.30
N GLN A 24 2.77 -13.73 -10.34
CA GLN A 24 3.38 -15.04 -10.59
C GLN A 24 3.20 -15.41 -12.07
N LEU A 25 3.90 -14.72 -12.94
CA LEU A 25 3.83 -14.93 -14.38
C LEU A 25 5.12 -15.57 -14.88
N SER A 26 4.99 -16.44 -15.89
CA SER A 26 6.12 -17.12 -16.54
C SER A 26 6.84 -16.18 -17.52
N ILE A 27 7.16 -14.97 -17.07
CA ILE A 27 7.78 -13.93 -17.88
C ILE A 27 9.01 -13.44 -17.12
N SER A 28 10.12 -13.23 -17.82
CA SER A 28 11.33 -12.68 -17.20
C SER A 28 11.07 -11.27 -16.67
N ASP A 29 11.79 -10.88 -15.61
CA ASP A 29 11.64 -9.57 -15.01
C ASP A 29 11.88 -8.44 -16.01
N ALA A 30 12.86 -8.58 -16.89
CA ALA A 30 13.16 -7.57 -17.90
C ALA A 30 12.01 -7.42 -18.90
N ASN A 31 11.44 -8.54 -19.37
CA ASN A 31 10.30 -8.51 -20.29
C ASN A 31 9.05 -7.94 -19.61
N LEU A 32 8.82 -8.33 -18.38
CA LEU A 32 7.68 -7.83 -17.60
C LEU A 32 7.76 -6.32 -17.41
N GLN A 33 8.94 -5.80 -17.06
CA GLN A 33 9.16 -4.36 -16.92
C GLN A 33 8.91 -3.63 -18.23
N GLN A 34 9.36 -4.18 -19.34
CA GLN A 34 9.14 -3.60 -20.67
C GLN A 34 7.64 -3.57 -21.02
N MET A 35 6.92 -4.63 -20.72
CA MET A 35 5.47 -4.70 -20.94
C MET A 35 4.72 -3.67 -20.11
N PHE A 36 5.09 -3.49 -18.83
CA PHE A 36 4.53 -2.43 -18.00
C PHE A 36 4.81 -1.05 -18.54
N ASN A 37 6.03 -0.80 -19.02
CA ASN A 37 6.39 0.47 -19.62
C ASN A 37 5.52 0.79 -20.85
N LEU A 38 5.30 -0.20 -21.72
CA LEU A 38 4.45 -0.03 -22.88
C LEU A 38 2.99 0.25 -22.51
N LEU A 39 2.47 -0.43 -21.48
CA LEU A 39 1.12 -0.18 -21.00
C LEU A 39 0.97 1.22 -20.41
N CYS A 40 1.99 1.70 -19.70
CA CYS A 40 2.02 3.07 -19.17
C CYS A 40 2.04 4.10 -20.30
N ASP A 41 2.87 3.88 -21.32
CA ASP A 41 2.99 4.78 -22.46
C ASP A 41 1.69 4.88 -23.24
N SER A 42 0.94 3.79 -23.32
CA SER A 42 -0.37 3.77 -23.99
C SER A 42 -1.53 4.32 -23.12
N GLY A 43 -1.26 4.67 -21.87
CA GLY A 43 -2.27 5.20 -20.94
C GLY A 43 -3.21 4.17 -20.33
N LYS A 44 -2.98 2.88 -20.59
CA LYS A 44 -3.85 1.81 -20.07
C LYS A 44 -3.66 1.56 -18.58
N ILE A 45 -2.44 1.78 -18.08
CA ILE A 45 -2.12 1.71 -16.65
C ILE A 45 -1.32 2.95 -16.28
N LYS A 46 -1.22 3.20 -14.97
CA LYS A 46 -0.39 4.28 -14.43
C LYS A 46 0.58 3.72 -13.41
N ARG A 47 1.73 4.38 -13.29
CA ARG A 47 2.76 4.04 -12.29
C ARG A 47 2.59 4.94 -11.09
N PHE A 48 2.54 4.35 -9.89
CA PHE A 48 2.57 5.11 -8.64
C PHE A 48 4.01 5.35 -8.19
N ASP A 49 4.82 4.29 -8.17
CA ASP A 49 6.21 4.31 -7.75
C ASP A 49 6.92 3.09 -8.32
N ILE A 50 8.18 2.88 -8.01
CA ILE A 50 8.96 1.73 -8.47
C ILE A 50 8.23 0.43 -8.07
N GLY A 51 7.88 -0.37 -9.07
CA GLY A 51 7.21 -1.66 -8.86
C GLY A 51 5.76 -1.61 -8.44
N ILE A 52 5.14 -0.43 -8.45
CA ILE A 52 3.74 -0.23 -8.06
C ILE A 52 2.98 0.48 -9.18
N TYR A 53 1.97 -0.19 -9.71
CA TYR A 53 1.13 0.32 -10.79
C TYR A 53 -0.34 0.27 -10.39
N TYR A 54 -1.21 0.86 -11.20
CA TYR A 54 -2.64 0.77 -10.98
C TYR A 54 -3.41 1.02 -12.28
N LEU A 55 -4.62 0.48 -12.33
CA LEU A 55 -5.56 0.75 -13.41
C LEU A 55 -6.25 2.09 -13.12
N PRO A 56 -6.21 3.06 -14.03
CA PRO A 56 -6.84 4.35 -13.78
C PRO A 56 -8.35 4.19 -13.56
N LYS A 57 -8.87 4.91 -12.58
CA LYS A 57 -10.32 5.01 -12.39
C LYS A 57 -10.85 6.12 -13.30
N GLU A 58 -11.86 5.81 -14.08
CA GLU A 58 -12.52 6.81 -14.90
C GLU A 58 -13.15 7.90 -14.02
N SER A 59 -12.94 9.15 -14.42
CA SER A 59 -13.42 10.32 -13.71
C SER A 59 -13.78 11.40 -14.72
N ARG A 60 -14.68 12.30 -14.34
CA ARG A 60 -14.99 13.50 -15.13
C ARG A 60 -13.81 14.47 -15.16
N LEU A 61 -12.85 14.30 -14.26
CA LEU A 61 -11.63 15.09 -14.21
C LEU A 61 -10.64 14.58 -15.26
N THR A 62 -9.95 15.50 -15.92
CA THR A 62 -8.90 15.16 -16.87
C THR A 62 -7.80 14.33 -16.20
N GLY A 63 -7.48 13.18 -16.76
CA GLY A 63 -6.44 12.30 -16.22
C GLY A 63 -6.91 11.34 -15.13
N GLY A 64 -8.20 11.38 -14.76
CA GLY A 64 -8.77 10.49 -13.75
C GLY A 64 -8.40 10.86 -12.31
N VAL A 65 -8.80 10.01 -11.37
CA VAL A 65 -8.49 10.18 -9.94
C VAL A 65 -7.18 9.45 -9.65
N PRO A 66 -6.13 10.13 -9.15
CA PRO A 66 -4.86 9.45 -8.84
C PRO A 66 -5.00 8.51 -7.65
N LEU A 67 -4.19 7.44 -7.66
CA LEU A 67 -4.09 6.53 -6.52
C LEU A 67 -3.45 7.25 -5.33
N GLY A 68 -4.11 7.21 -4.17
CA GLY A 68 -3.61 7.89 -2.97
C GLY A 68 -2.50 7.14 -2.27
N ALA A 69 -1.55 7.87 -1.70
CA ALA A 69 -0.44 7.30 -0.96
C ALA A 69 -0.88 6.52 0.28
N ASP A 70 -1.95 6.97 0.95
CA ASP A 70 -2.49 6.28 2.13
C ASP A 70 -3.03 4.89 1.77
N THR A 71 -3.66 4.76 0.60
CA THR A 71 -4.12 3.47 0.09
C THR A 71 -2.94 2.54 -0.19
N VAL A 72 -1.88 3.06 -0.83
CA VAL A 72 -0.68 2.27 -1.11
C VAL A 72 0.00 1.84 0.18
N ALA A 73 0.10 2.72 1.18
CA ALA A 73 0.68 2.39 2.49
C ALA A 73 -0.10 1.25 3.16
N ARG A 74 -1.42 1.29 3.12
CA ARG A 74 -2.27 0.24 3.69
C ARG A 74 -2.01 -1.10 3.01
N TYR A 75 -2.00 -1.14 1.69
CA TYR A 75 -1.75 -2.39 0.94
C TYR A 75 -0.34 -2.92 1.14
N LYS A 76 0.65 -2.03 1.25
CA LYS A 76 2.05 -2.42 1.36
C LYS A 76 2.42 -2.91 2.75
N TYR A 77 1.85 -2.31 3.81
CA TYR A 77 2.31 -2.52 5.18
C TYR A 77 1.27 -3.07 6.13
N VAL A 78 -0.02 -2.84 5.90
CA VAL A 78 -1.07 -3.21 6.85
C VAL A 78 -1.81 -4.48 6.41
N SER A 79 -2.45 -4.46 5.25
CA SER A 79 -3.21 -5.60 4.78
C SER A 79 -3.27 -5.67 3.26
N ARG A 80 -3.12 -6.89 2.74
CA ARG A 80 -3.15 -7.15 1.30
C ARG A 80 -3.60 -8.59 1.05
N ASN A 81 -4.53 -8.77 0.11
CA ASN A 81 -5.01 -10.10 -0.30
C ASN A 81 -5.52 -10.96 0.86
N GLY A 82 -6.23 -10.33 1.81
CA GLY A 82 -6.77 -11.02 2.99
C GLY A 82 -5.75 -11.29 4.09
N ARG A 83 -4.49 -10.96 3.88
CA ARG A 83 -3.42 -11.12 4.87
C ARG A 83 -3.27 -9.83 5.66
N ILE A 84 -3.16 -9.94 6.98
CA ILE A 84 -2.86 -8.82 7.86
C ILE A 84 -1.39 -8.87 8.22
N ASP A 85 -0.64 -7.82 7.88
CA ASP A 85 0.79 -7.71 8.11
C ASP A 85 1.16 -6.61 9.11
N GLY A 86 0.22 -5.76 9.46
CA GLY A 86 0.50 -4.63 10.33
C GLY A 86 -0.74 -3.94 10.85
N TYR A 87 -0.54 -2.85 11.57
CA TYR A 87 -1.63 -2.03 12.12
C TYR A 87 -1.18 -0.58 12.25
N TYR A 88 -2.14 0.33 12.27
CA TYR A 88 -1.87 1.74 12.54
C TYR A 88 -1.57 1.97 14.02
N SER A 89 -0.61 2.85 14.30
CA SER A 89 -0.17 3.14 15.65
C SER A 89 -0.11 4.64 15.92
N GLY A 90 0.27 5.02 17.14
CA GLY A 90 0.51 6.40 17.53
C GLY A 90 -0.68 7.32 17.29
N TYR A 91 -0.39 8.52 16.80
CA TYR A 91 -1.41 9.52 16.53
C TYR A 91 -2.36 9.13 15.39
N THR A 92 -1.90 8.31 14.45
CA THR A 92 -2.76 7.80 13.37
C THR A 92 -3.89 6.97 13.95
N PHE A 93 -3.59 6.03 14.84
CA PHE A 93 -4.61 5.22 15.49
C PHE A 93 -5.48 6.05 16.43
N ALA A 94 -4.88 6.97 17.20
CA ALA A 94 -5.64 7.88 18.07
C ALA A 94 -6.67 8.71 17.29
N ASN A 95 -6.29 9.18 16.09
CA ASN A 95 -7.22 9.88 15.23
C ASN A 95 -8.37 8.98 14.75
N GLN A 96 -8.06 7.73 14.38
CA GLN A 96 -9.07 6.76 13.95
C GLN A 96 -10.07 6.43 15.07
N LEU A 97 -9.60 6.42 16.32
CA LEU A 97 -10.46 6.21 17.49
C LEU A 97 -11.26 7.44 17.88
N GLY A 98 -10.96 8.60 17.29
CA GLY A 98 -11.59 9.86 17.67
C GLY A 98 -11.04 10.47 18.95
N VAL A 99 -9.92 9.97 19.47
CA VAL A 99 -9.27 10.49 20.68
C VAL A 99 -8.65 11.86 20.39
N ILE A 100 -8.13 12.04 19.18
CA ILE A 100 -7.67 13.34 18.69
C ILE A 100 -8.47 13.71 17.43
N THR A 101 -8.77 15.00 17.27
CA THR A 101 -9.56 15.49 16.14
C THR A 101 -8.70 15.91 14.95
N GLN A 102 -7.46 16.30 15.21
CA GLN A 102 -6.54 16.72 14.16
C GLN A 102 -5.99 15.50 13.40
N VAL A 103 -6.09 15.53 12.07
CA VAL A 103 -5.53 14.47 11.24
C VAL A 103 -4.00 14.53 11.28
N PRO A 104 -3.30 13.47 11.66
CA PRO A 104 -1.84 13.47 11.70
C PRO A 104 -1.22 13.73 10.33
N TYR A 105 -0.18 14.52 10.31
CA TYR A 105 0.59 14.79 9.09
C TYR A 105 1.35 13.54 8.61
N THR A 106 1.78 12.71 9.53
CA THR A 106 2.58 11.52 9.27
C THR A 106 1.77 10.27 9.60
N LEU A 107 1.81 9.27 8.73
CA LEU A 107 1.24 7.95 9.02
C LEU A 107 2.21 7.17 9.92
N GLU A 108 1.69 6.54 10.97
CA GLU A 108 2.46 5.67 11.84
C GLU A 108 1.92 4.25 11.75
N ILE A 109 2.78 3.32 11.37
CA ILE A 109 2.40 1.92 11.12
C ILE A 109 3.44 1.00 11.76
N VAL A 110 2.95 -0.05 12.45
CA VAL A 110 3.76 -1.19 12.86
C VAL A 110 3.49 -2.31 11.88
N SER A 111 4.53 -2.90 11.32
CA SER A 111 4.36 -3.90 10.26
C SER A 111 5.44 -4.97 10.29
N ASN A 112 5.05 -6.19 9.92
CA ASN A 112 5.99 -7.28 9.64
C ASN A 112 6.92 -6.94 8.46
N ASN A 113 6.47 -6.06 7.58
CA ASN A 113 7.16 -5.72 6.33
C ASN A 113 8.12 -4.54 6.46
N ALA A 114 8.33 -4.04 7.67
CA ALA A 114 9.36 -3.04 7.92
C ALA A 114 10.74 -3.70 7.83
N SER A 115 11.69 -3.04 7.15
CA SER A 115 13.05 -3.57 6.96
C SER A 115 13.99 -3.20 8.09
N ALA A 116 13.62 -2.22 8.93
CA ALA A 116 14.41 -1.76 10.06
C ALA A 116 13.52 -1.64 11.29
N LYS A 117 14.13 -1.60 12.48
CA LYS A 117 13.40 -1.45 13.74
C LYS A 117 12.51 -0.22 13.73
N VAL A 118 13.02 0.90 13.23
CA VAL A 118 12.30 2.13 12.96
C VAL A 118 12.82 2.71 11.65
N GLN A 119 11.93 3.07 10.74
CA GLN A 119 12.34 3.69 9.47
C GLN A 119 11.31 4.71 9.03
N GLU A 120 11.77 5.68 8.26
CA GLU A 120 10.92 6.67 7.62
C GLU A 120 10.87 6.36 6.13
N VAL A 121 9.65 6.31 5.59
CA VAL A 121 9.41 6.07 4.17
C VAL A 121 8.62 7.23 3.62
N ASN A 122 8.95 7.64 2.40
CA ASN A 122 8.21 8.67 1.68
C ASN A 122 7.49 8.01 0.50
N LEU A 123 6.15 8.05 0.51
CA LEU A 123 5.32 7.54 -0.57
C LEU A 123 4.70 8.72 -1.31
N GLN A 124 5.37 9.19 -2.36
CA GLN A 124 4.91 10.30 -3.19
C GLN A 124 4.53 11.53 -2.34
N GLY A 125 5.43 11.92 -1.44
CA GLY A 125 5.22 13.06 -0.56
C GLY A 125 4.55 12.74 0.77
N ARG A 126 3.95 11.56 0.93
CA ARG A 126 3.33 11.13 2.20
C ARG A 126 4.38 10.47 3.07
N LYS A 127 4.64 11.06 4.21
CA LYS A 127 5.61 10.55 5.17
C LYS A 127 4.99 9.42 5.99
N VAL A 128 5.66 8.30 6.07
CA VAL A 128 5.24 7.12 6.83
C VAL A 128 6.37 6.72 7.77
N ILE A 129 6.07 6.60 9.06
CA ILE A 129 7.00 6.04 10.03
C ILE A 129 6.60 4.58 10.23
N LEU A 130 7.53 3.68 9.90
CA LEU A 130 7.38 2.26 10.04
C LEU A 130 8.18 1.76 11.22
N ARG A 131 7.54 0.93 12.04
CA ARG A 131 8.22 0.20 13.10
C ARG A 131 8.03 -1.28 12.86
N LYS A 132 9.11 -2.03 13.04
CA LYS A 132 9.05 -3.48 12.87
C LYS A 132 8.29 -4.09 14.04
N ALA A 133 7.36 -4.99 13.73
CA ALA A 133 6.59 -5.69 14.75
C ALA A 133 7.52 -6.58 15.58
N LYS A 134 7.43 -6.49 16.91
CA LYS A 134 8.20 -7.35 17.83
C LYS A 134 7.63 -8.76 17.85
N ILE A 135 6.30 -8.86 17.74
CA ILE A 135 5.57 -10.12 17.61
C ILE A 135 4.95 -10.11 16.23
N PRO A 136 5.09 -11.17 15.43
CA PRO A 136 4.50 -11.20 14.09
C PRO A 136 3.01 -10.88 14.14
N VAL A 137 2.60 -9.90 13.34
CA VAL A 137 1.21 -9.46 13.26
C VAL A 137 0.44 -10.45 12.38
N THR A 138 -0.71 -10.90 12.88
CA THR A 138 -1.58 -11.85 12.18
C THR A 138 -3.02 -11.36 12.21
N LYS A 139 -3.88 -12.01 11.46
CA LYS A 139 -5.32 -11.74 11.46
C LYS A 139 -5.94 -11.95 12.84
N GLU A 140 -5.40 -12.88 13.61
CA GLU A 140 -5.92 -13.24 14.94
C GLU A 140 -5.49 -12.28 16.04
N ASN A 141 -4.30 -11.66 15.93
CA ASN A 141 -3.72 -10.88 17.03
C ASN A 141 -3.61 -9.37 16.76
N TYR A 142 -3.85 -8.90 15.54
CA TYR A 142 -3.53 -7.50 15.21
C TYR A 142 -4.30 -6.48 16.05
N LYS A 143 -5.55 -6.75 16.37
CA LYS A 143 -6.37 -5.83 17.17
C LYS A 143 -5.85 -5.72 18.60
N ILE A 144 -5.45 -6.84 19.19
CA ILE A 144 -4.90 -6.88 20.54
C ILE A 144 -3.56 -6.17 20.58
N LEU A 145 -2.68 -6.45 19.62
CA LEU A 145 -1.37 -5.81 19.54
C LEU A 145 -1.51 -4.29 19.34
N GLN A 146 -2.41 -3.87 18.49
CA GLN A 146 -2.68 -2.46 18.25
C GLN A 146 -3.15 -1.74 19.52
N PHE A 147 -4.07 -2.34 20.25
CA PHE A 147 -4.62 -1.78 21.48
C PHE A 147 -3.56 -1.69 22.58
N LEU A 148 -2.76 -2.75 22.76
CA LEU A 148 -1.68 -2.77 23.75
C LEU A 148 -0.61 -1.73 23.44
N ASP A 149 -0.25 -1.58 22.18
CA ASP A 149 0.70 -0.57 21.72
C ASP A 149 0.17 0.85 22.00
N PHE A 150 -1.11 1.08 21.73
CA PHE A 150 -1.76 2.37 22.03
C PHE A 150 -1.75 2.70 23.52
N LEU A 151 -2.06 1.71 24.38
CA LEU A 151 -2.05 1.92 25.83
C LEU A 151 -0.65 2.22 26.37
N LYS A 152 0.39 1.64 25.76
CA LYS A 152 1.76 1.87 26.17
C LYS A 152 2.20 3.31 25.96
N ASP A 153 1.69 3.95 24.90
CA ASP A 153 2.02 5.32 24.54
C ASP A 153 1.07 6.35 25.17
N ALA A 154 0.06 5.89 25.85
CA ALA A 154 -0.94 6.77 26.48
C ALA A 154 -0.44 7.40 27.78
#